data_554c7a26d92c977ced88789269354c58
#
_entry.id   554c7a26d92c977ced88789269354c58
#
_cell.length_a   1.000
_cell.length_b   1.000
_cell.length_c   1.000
_cell.angle_alpha   90.00
_cell.angle_beta   90.00
_cell.angle_gamma   90.00
#
_symmetry.space_group_name_H-M   'P 1'
#
loop_
_entity.id
_entity.type
_entity.pdbx_description
1 polymer ?
#
loop_
_entity_poly.entity_id
_entity_poly.type
_entity_poly.pdbx_seq_one_letter_code
_entity_poly.pdbx_strand_id
1 'polypeptide(L)'
;MNRSIRDVGGAVLSIPQFTLYAQVRHGNRPSFTGAMDPTRAREQWLRFNDALRAEALPVYTGRFGAHMRVSLTNDGPVTILFDSDELGV
;
A
#
# COMPACT_ATOMS: atom_id res chain seq x y z
N MET A 1 0.11 19.51 8.63
CA MET A 1 0.77 18.19 8.85
C MET A 1 2.12 18.32 9.56
N ASN A 2 2.14 19.01 10.68
CA ASN A 2 3.38 19.20 11.44
C ASN A 2 3.63 18.07 12.45
N ARG A 3 2.67 17.17 12.61
CA ARG A 3 2.79 16.03 13.52
C ARG A 3 2.81 14.72 12.75
N SER A 4 3.64 13.80 13.20
CA SER A 4 3.70 12.45 12.63
C SER A 4 2.55 11.58 13.14
N ILE A 5 2.35 10.43 12.50
CA ILE A 5 1.39 9.42 12.97
C ILE A 5 1.72 8.97 14.41
N ARG A 6 3.00 8.93 14.78
CA ARG A 6 3.41 8.62 16.17
C ARG A 6 2.99 9.69 17.15
N ASP A 7 3.15 10.96 16.76
CA ASP A 7 2.83 12.10 17.63
C ASP A 7 1.35 12.11 18.01
N VAL A 8 0.48 11.64 17.12
CA VAL A 8 -0.97 11.67 17.34
C VAL A 8 -1.53 10.33 17.82
N GLY A 9 -0.67 9.33 18.03
CA GLY A 9 -1.11 8.01 18.46
C GLY A 9 -1.97 7.28 17.41
N GLY A 10 -1.70 7.51 16.15
CA GLY A 10 -2.45 6.91 15.05
C GLY A 10 -2.10 5.47 14.79
N ALA A 11 -2.82 4.87 13.84
CA ALA A 11 -2.60 3.51 13.38
C ALA A 11 -2.59 3.47 11.85
N VAL A 12 -2.07 2.38 11.30
CA VAL A 12 -2.00 2.19 9.85
C VAL A 12 -2.96 1.10 9.42
N LEU A 13 -3.71 1.37 8.36
CA LEU A 13 -4.45 0.34 7.62
C LEU A 13 -3.67 0.04 6.35
N SER A 14 -3.06 -1.13 6.29
CA SER A 14 -2.21 -1.56 5.17
C SER A 14 -2.98 -2.50 4.26
N ILE A 15 -3.31 -2.01 3.07
CA ILE A 15 -4.06 -2.77 2.08
C ILE A 15 -3.13 -3.08 0.90
N PRO A 16 -2.91 -4.37 0.59
CA PRO A 16 -2.03 -4.73 -0.52
C PRO A 16 -2.70 -4.51 -1.86
N GLN A 17 -1.96 -3.95 -2.83
CA GLN A 17 -2.42 -3.74 -4.19
C GLN A 17 -1.29 -4.04 -5.16
N PHE A 18 -0.98 -5.31 -5.38
CA PHE A 18 0.14 -5.71 -6.25
C PHE A 18 -0.14 -5.46 -7.73
N THR A 19 -1.41 -5.29 -8.12
CA THR A 19 -1.82 -4.99 -9.50
C THR A 19 -1.91 -3.50 -9.78
N LEU A 20 -1.20 -2.67 -9.03
CA LEU A 20 -1.21 -1.22 -9.21
C LEU A 20 -0.71 -0.81 -10.60
N TYR A 21 0.32 -1.50 -11.12
CA TYR A 21 0.85 -1.24 -12.46
C TYR A 21 0.01 -1.97 -13.50
N ALA A 22 -1.12 -1.38 -13.86
CA ALA A 22 -2.01 -1.91 -14.87
C ALA A 22 -1.83 -1.17 -16.19
N GLN A 23 -1.76 -1.91 -17.30
CA GLN A 23 -1.79 -1.34 -18.65
C GLN A 23 -3.21 -1.37 -19.17
N VAL A 24 -3.68 -0.22 -19.64
CA VAL A 24 -5.06 -0.07 -20.12
C VAL A 24 -5.14 0.40 -21.57
N ARG A 25 -4.00 0.40 -22.28
CA ARG A 25 -3.89 0.93 -23.64
C ARG A 25 -4.54 0.06 -24.70
N HIS A 26 -4.61 -1.25 -24.46
CA HIS A 26 -5.07 -2.22 -25.45
C HIS A 26 -6.21 -3.05 -24.87
N GLY A 27 -7.33 -3.10 -25.63
CA GLY A 27 -8.49 -3.88 -25.28
C GLY A 27 -9.28 -3.34 -24.09
N ASN A 28 -10.22 -4.13 -23.62
CA ASN A 28 -11.15 -3.75 -22.55
C ASN A 28 -10.71 -4.25 -21.18
N ARG A 29 -9.71 -5.10 -21.12
CA ARG A 29 -9.19 -5.67 -19.87
C ARG A 29 -7.81 -5.09 -19.56
N PRO A 30 -7.57 -4.64 -18.33
CA PRO A 30 -6.23 -4.21 -17.95
C PRO A 30 -5.26 -5.38 -17.99
N SER A 31 -4.02 -5.11 -18.40
CA SER A 31 -2.90 -6.05 -18.31
C SER A 31 -2.04 -5.71 -17.11
N PHE A 32 -1.61 -6.72 -16.37
CA PHE A 32 -0.81 -6.55 -15.16
C PHE A 32 0.64 -7.01 -15.34
N THR A 33 1.12 -7.07 -16.58
CA THR A 33 2.48 -7.54 -16.87
C THR A 33 3.56 -6.65 -16.27
N GLY A 34 3.26 -5.38 -15.99
CA GLY A 34 4.19 -4.48 -15.31
C GLY A 34 4.18 -4.61 -13.78
N ALA A 35 3.27 -5.39 -13.23
CA ALA A 35 3.19 -5.60 -11.80
C ALA A 35 4.25 -6.60 -11.34
N MET A 36 4.67 -6.46 -10.07
CA MET A 36 5.59 -7.41 -9.46
C MET A 36 4.96 -8.80 -9.37
N ASP A 37 5.79 -9.84 -9.50
CA ASP A 37 5.38 -11.22 -9.23
C ASP A 37 4.62 -11.33 -7.90
N PRO A 38 3.46 -11.99 -7.86
CA PRO A 38 2.63 -12.02 -6.65
C PRO A 38 3.33 -12.55 -5.41
N THR A 39 4.17 -13.57 -5.55
CA THR A 39 4.91 -14.14 -4.40
C THR A 39 5.87 -13.12 -3.80
N ARG A 40 6.65 -12.43 -4.64
CA ARG A 40 7.56 -11.38 -4.18
C ARG A 40 6.81 -10.17 -3.63
N ALA A 41 5.72 -9.80 -4.28
CA ALA A 41 4.90 -8.68 -3.83
C ALA A 41 4.34 -8.93 -2.42
N ARG A 42 3.85 -10.15 -2.16
CA ARG A 42 3.37 -10.55 -0.84
C ARG A 42 4.48 -10.47 0.22
N GLU A 43 5.66 -11.00 -0.10
CA GLU A 43 6.80 -10.95 0.82
C GLU A 43 7.21 -9.52 1.15
N GLN A 44 7.27 -8.64 0.16
CA GLN A 44 7.62 -7.24 0.37
C GLN A 44 6.56 -6.50 1.19
N TRP A 45 5.29 -6.77 0.93
CA TRP A 45 4.20 -6.19 1.72
C TRP A 45 4.26 -6.63 3.18
N LEU A 46 4.54 -7.91 3.44
CA LEU A 46 4.70 -8.41 4.80
C LEU A 46 5.88 -7.75 5.51
N ARG A 47 7.01 -7.57 4.82
CA ARG A 47 8.17 -6.85 5.35
C ARG A 47 7.85 -5.39 5.68
N PHE A 48 7.11 -4.75 4.81
CA PHE A 48 6.66 -3.37 5.04
C PHE A 48 5.82 -3.27 6.32
N ASN A 49 4.87 -4.19 6.49
CA ASN A 49 4.04 -4.22 7.68
C ASN A 49 4.88 -4.46 8.95
N ASP A 50 5.84 -5.37 8.89
CA ASP A 50 6.74 -5.65 10.01
C ASP A 50 7.62 -4.44 10.34
N ALA A 51 8.09 -3.73 9.34
CA ALA A 51 8.88 -2.52 9.54
C ALA A 51 8.07 -1.43 10.25
N LEU A 52 6.79 -1.27 9.88
CA LEU A 52 5.89 -0.34 10.57
C LEU A 52 5.67 -0.75 12.03
N ARG A 53 5.48 -2.04 12.29
CA ARG A 53 5.31 -2.55 13.66
C ARG A 53 6.57 -2.36 14.50
N ALA A 54 7.73 -2.49 13.87
CA ALA A 54 9.02 -2.24 14.54
C ALA A 54 9.16 -0.78 14.98
N GLU A 55 8.43 0.12 14.34
CA GLU A 55 8.35 1.53 14.72
C GLU A 55 7.27 1.79 15.78
N ALA A 56 6.79 0.75 16.43
CA ALA A 56 5.75 0.80 17.46
C ALA A 56 4.39 1.34 16.96
N LEU A 57 4.09 1.16 15.68
CA LEU A 57 2.82 1.55 15.10
C LEU A 57 1.86 0.36 15.08
N PRO A 58 0.62 0.51 15.53
CA PRO A 58 -0.41 -0.48 15.28
C PRO A 58 -0.67 -0.58 13.77
N VAL A 59 -0.65 -1.81 13.23
CA VAL A 59 -0.90 -2.05 11.81
C VAL A 59 -2.03 -3.05 11.66
N TYR A 60 -3.08 -2.62 10.99
CA TYR A 60 -4.21 -3.45 10.61
C TYR A 60 -4.10 -3.72 9.12
N THR A 61 -4.37 -4.94 8.70
CA THR A 61 -4.11 -5.34 7.31
C THR A 61 -5.36 -5.88 6.63
N GLY A 62 -5.41 -5.71 5.31
CA GLY A 62 -6.25 -6.52 4.45
C GLY A 62 -5.63 -7.90 4.25
N ARG A 63 -6.14 -8.63 3.29
CA ARG A 63 -5.66 -9.97 2.93
C ARG A 63 -5.10 -9.93 1.51
N PHE A 64 -3.84 -10.29 1.35
CA PHE A 64 -3.16 -10.25 0.05
C PHE A 64 -3.88 -11.12 -0.98
N GLY A 65 -4.12 -10.54 -2.17
CA GLY A 65 -4.75 -11.24 -3.29
C GLY A 65 -6.25 -11.47 -3.15
N ALA A 66 -6.86 -11.10 -2.03
CA ALA A 66 -8.29 -11.29 -1.83
C ALA A 66 -9.11 -10.18 -2.50
N HIS A 67 -10.33 -10.51 -2.87
CA HIS A 67 -11.31 -9.49 -3.22
C HIS A 67 -11.73 -8.75 -1.94
N MET A 68 -11.52 -7.43 -1.92
CA MET A 68 -11.77 -6.64 -0.73
C MET A 68 -12.65 -5.44 -1.06
N ARG A 69 -13.50 -5.09 -0.10
CA ARG A 69 -14.16 -3.79 -0.08
C ARG A 69 -13.48 -2.95 0.96
N VAL A 70 -12.98 -1.79 0.55
CA VAL A 70 -12.26 -0.89 1.44
C VAL A 70 -13.09 0.38 1.61
N SER A 71 -13.47 0.66 2.85
CA SER A 71 -14.24 1.85 3.18
C SER A 71 -13.40 2.75 4.09
N LEU A 72 -13.32 4.02 3.73
CA LEU A 72 -12.60 5.00 4.51
C LEU A 72 -13.15 6.40 4.26
N THR A 73 -12.83 7.31 5.16
CA THR A 73 -13.01 8.75 4.92
C THR A 73 -11.64 9.38 4.82
N ASN A 74 -11.34 9.96 3.66
CA ASN A 74 -10.10 10.71 3.48
C ASN A 74 -10.33 12.14 3.97
N ASP A 75 -10.01 12.34 5.23
CA ASP A 75 -10.21 13.62 5.89
C ASP A 75 -9.03 14.54 5.58
N GLY A 76 -9.33 15.62 4.97
CA GLY A 76 -8.34 16.58 4.46
C GLY A 76 -8.80 17.14 3.11
N PRO A 77 -8.92 16.39 1.98
CA PRO A 77 -8.28 15.09 1.78
C PRO A 77 -6.76 15.21 1.61
N VAL A 78 -6.04 14.14 1.93
CA VAL A 78 -4.59 14.05 1.73
C VAL A 78 -4.25 12.71 1.09
N THR A 79 -3.51 12.73 -0.01
CA THR A 79 -2.99 11.54 -0.68
C THR A 79 -1.55 11.81 -1.10
N ILE A 80 -0.65 10.91 -0.72
CA ILE A 80 0.76 11.04 -1.04
C ILE A 80 1.22 9.72 -1.66
N LEU A 81 1.83 9.80 -2.84
CA LEU A 81 2.40 8.65 -3.52
C LEU A 81 3.90 8.56 -3.20
N PHE A 82 4.31 7.41 -2.68
CA PHE A 82 5.73 7.10 -2.50
C PHE A 82 6.14 6.04 -3.52
N ASP A 83 7.12 6.37 -4.34
CA ASP A 83 7.70 5.45 -5.31
C ASP A 83 9.17 5.23 -4.92
N SER A 84 9.57 3.97 -4.72
CA SER A 84 10.93 3.64 -4.30
C SER A 84 11.98 4.11 -5.30
N ASP A 85 11.67 4.09 -6.59
CA ASP A 85 12.58 4.57 -7.63
C ASP A 85 12.84 6.08 -7.48
N GLU A 86 11.80 6.84 -7.19
CA GLU A 86 11.94 8.29 -6.94
C GLU A 86 12.65 8.59 -5.63
N LEU A 87 12.45 7.75 -4.62
CA LEU A 87 13.09 7.91 -3.31
C LEU A 87 14.54 7.44 -3.29
N GLY A 88 14.98 6.69 -4.28
CA GLY A 88 16.34 6.16 -4.33
C GLY A 88 16.58 5.00 -3.39
N VAL A 89 15.55 4.26 -3.07
CA VAL A 89 15.63 3.11 -2.14
C VAL A 89 15.23 1.80 -2.79
#